data_18bbd139c1818531e763a5329ac44ae5
#
_entry.id   18bbd139c1818531e763a5329ac44ae5
#
_cell.length_a   1.000
_cell.length_b   1.000
_cell.length_c   1.000
_cell.angle_alpha   90.00
_cell.angle_beta   90.00
_cell.angle_gamma   90.00
#
_symmetry.space_group_name_H-M   'P 1'
#
loop_
_entity.id
_entity.type
_entity.pdbx_description
1 polymer ?
#
loop_
_entity_poly.entity_id
_entity_poly.type
_entity_poly.pdbx_seq_one_letter_code
_entity_poly.pdbx_strand_id
1 'polypeptide(L)'
;LKDTTDNTKSLYDLYIVSKYEIFAPSNCRNIFQFYKTENNKDISNLTQFNFNNNFNTSNVTSMYSMFLGCSLLTSLDLSSFNTAIVTNMGQMFLNCSSLTSLDLSNFNTANVTDMNRMFYGGSSLTSLDLSNFNTTKVTTMSYMFENCKSLTSLDLSNFNTANVTNMSSTFSNCSSLTTLDISNFNTTKVTDMYNMFYFCSSLTTLDLSNFNTSNVTDMSSMFNNCRKLKSLNLSNFNTTKVTDMRSMFSYCLSLTSLDLSNFDTTNVVKTSRMFINCYYVVATITIRNSNVNNYSSMFSNAAIYSGAKIIVNYTSNTSSIVDNMIATKSSNSNVVKGNQI
;
A
#
# COMPACT_ATOMS: atom_id res chain seq x y z
N LEU A 1 5.12 35.68 13.77
CA LEU A 1 5.46 34.63 14.77
C LEU A 1 5.45 35.31 16.12
N LYS A 2 4.46 35.04 16.95
CA LYS A 2 4.43 35.52 18.33
C LYS A 2 5.34 34.61 19.16
N ASP A 3 6.33 35.17 19.83
CA ASP A 3 7.10 34.48 20.83
C ASP A 3 6.16 34.04 21.95
N THR A 4 6.06 32.75 22.16
CA THR A 4 5.19 32.20 23.19
C THR A 4 6.05 31.55 24.26
N THR A 5 6.26 32.28 25.32
CA THR A 5 6.70 31.74 26.61
C THR A 5 5.55 31.02 27.33
N ASP A 6 4.44 30.77 26.66
CA ASP A 6 3.28 30.07 27.20
C ASP A 6 3.34 28.58 26.91
N ASN A 7 3.41 27.78 27.96
CA ASN A 7 3.46 26.30 27.92
C ASN A 7 2.12 25.63 27.56
N THR A 8 1.10 26.39 27.18
CA THR A 8 -0.12 25.85 26.61
C THR A 8 0.11 25.60 25.12
N LYS A 9 -0.25 24.40 24.63
CA LYS A 9 -0.19 24.03 23.21
C LYS A 9 -1.08 24.98 22.40
N SER A 10 -0.53 26.11 21.97
CA SER A 10 -1.25 27.04 21.09
C SER A 10 -1.27 26.44 19.68
N LEU A 11 -2.46 26.33 19.09
CA LEU A 11 -2.63 26.04 17.66
C LEU A 11 -2.31 27.30 16.88
N TYR A 12 -1.70 27.15 15.70
CA TYR A 12 -1.31 28.27 14.86
C TYR A 12 -1.88 28.10 13.45
N ASP A 13 -2.26 29.22 12.86
CA ASP A 13 -2.54 29.35 11.45
C ASP A 13 -1.39 30.08 10.77
N LEU A 14 -0.93 29.60 9.62
CA LEU A 14 0.08 30.26 8.82
C LEU A 14 -0.60 31.04 7.69
N TYR A 15 -0.41 32.35 7.69
CA TYR A 15 -0.83 33.23 6.60
C TYR A 15 0.40 33.68 5.82
N ILE A 16 0.37 33.43 4.50
CA ILE A 16 1.34 34.01 3.57
C ILE A 16 0.69 35.25 2.97
N VAL A 17 1.08 36.41 3.47
CA VAL A 17 0.47 37.71 3.11
C VAL A 17 1.51 38.57 2.42
N SER A 18 1.17 39.06 1.22
CA SER A 18 1.96 40.03 0.49
C SER A 18 1.04 40.95 -0.28
N LYS A 19 1.47 42.21 -0.48
CA LYS A 19 0.81 43.15 -1.39
C LYS A 19 1.02 42.72 -2.85
N TYR A 20 2.07 41.96 -3.12
CA TYR A 20 2.46 41.51 -4.44
C TYR A 20 2.43 39.97 -4.48
N GLU A 21 2.35 39.42 -5.70
CA GLU A 21 2.45 37.99 -5.93
C GLU A 21 3.78 37.45 -5.43
N ILE A 22 3.75 36.31 -4.71
CA ILE A 22 4.92 35.62 -4.18
C ILE A 22 5.18 34.42 -5.08
N PHE A 23 6.27 34.43 -5.83
CA PHE A 23 6.68 33.29 -6.62
C PHE A 23 7.34 32.22 -5.75
N ALA A 24 6.81 31.01 -5.82
CA ALA A 24 7.45 29.85 -5.20
C ALA A 24 8.78 29.52 -5.93
N PRO A 25 9.82 29.04 -5.22
CA PRO A 25 11.01 28.53 -5.86
C PRO A 25 10.67 27.34 -6.77
N SER A 26 11.47 27.11 -7.83
CA SER A 26 11.24 25.98 -8.76
C SER A 26 11.25 24.62 -8.06
N ASN A 27 11.94 24.49 -6.96
CA ASN A 27 11.95 23.32 -6.09
C ASN A 27 11.37 23.68 -4.74
N CYS A 28 10.12 23.26 -4.50
CA CYS A 28 9.40 23.44 -3.24
C CYS A 28 9.56 22.26 -2.27
N ARG A 29 10.62 21.46 -2.45
CA ARG A 29 10.88 20.34 -1.56
C ARG A 29 10.95 20.80 -0.10
N ASN A 30 10.12 20.19 0.75
CA ASN A 30 10.08 20.43 2.20
C ASN A 30 9.76 21.89 2.62
N ILE A 31 9.21 22.74 1.74
CA ILE A 31 9.07 24.18 2.03
C ILE A 31 8.13 24.44 3.20
N PHE A 32 7.11 23.61 3.39
CA PHE A 32 6.18 23.67 4.52
C PHE A 32 6.25 22.41 5.38
N GLN A 33 7.42 21.73 5.36
CA GLN A 33 7.67 20.60 6.23
C GLN A 33 7.87 21.08 7.68
N PHE A 34 7.02 20.63 8.57
CA PHE A 34 7.12 20.91 10.00
C PHE A 34 7.56 19.64 10.75
N TYR A 35 8.80 19.27 10.54
CA TYR A 35 9.46 18.20 11.30
C TYR A 35 10.44 18.84 12.27
N LYS A 36 10.16 18.77 13.56
CA LYS A 36 11.19 19.05 14.56
C LYS A 36 11.47 17.78 15.35
N THR A 37 12.67 17.25 15.16
CA THR A 37 13.20 16.17 15.96
C THR A 37 13.88 16.74 17.21
N GLU A 38 13.10 17.21 18.15
CA GLU A 38 13.54 17.25 19.54
C GLU A 38 12.66 16.30 20.33
N ASN A 39 13.21 15.15 20.73
CA ASN A 39 12.56 14.15 21.56
C ASN A 39 11.32 13.44 20.97
N ASN A 40 11.30 13.16 19.64
CA ASN A 40 10.22 12.42 18.96
C ASN A 40 8.81 13.01 19.17
N LYS A 41 8.65 14.32 19.37
CA LYS A 41 7.37 14.99 19.38
C LYS A 41 7.20 15.82 18.11
N ASP A 42 6.14 15.51 17.34
CA ASP A 42 5.62 16.41 16.31
C ASP A 42 5.28 17.75 16.96
N ILE A 43 5.93 18.82 16.51
CA ILE A 43 5.65 20.20 16.98
C ILE A 43 5.05 21.06 15.88
N SER A 44 4.42 20.45 14.88
CA SER A 44 3.58 21.20 13.96
C SER A 44 2.26 21.50 14.67
N ASN A 45 2.13 22.71 15.20
CA ASN A 45 0.86 23.21 15.75
C ASN A 45 0.02 23.93 14.67
N LEU A 46 0.36 23.77 13.38
CA LEU A 46 -0.36 24.37 12.28
C LEU A 46 -1.65 23.62 12.00
N THR A 47 -2.77 24.34 12.03
CA THR A 47 -4.09 23.80 11.71
C THR A 47 -4.60 24.22 10.34
N GLN A 48 -4.08 25.32 9.80
CA GLN A 48 -4.47 25.86 8.50
C GLN A 48 -3.29 26.53 7.78
N PHE A 49 -3.30 26.48 6.45
CA PHE A 49 -2.50 27.34 5.57
C PHE A 49 -3.44 28.24 4.77
N ASN A 50 -3.13 29.53 4.71
CA ASN A 50 -3.82 30.46 3.84
C ASN A 50 -2.80 31.18 2.96
N PHE A 51 -2.88 30.96 1.66
CA PHE A 51 -1.99 31.53 0.65
C PHE A 51 -2.51 32.85 0.09
N ASN A 52 -3.76 33.27 0.46
CA ASN A 52 -4.43 34.49 -0.03
C ASN A 52 -4.38 34.64 -1.57
N ASN A 53 -4.37 33.56 -2.31
CA ASN A 53 -4.23 33.53 -3.78
C ASN A 53 -2.96 34.23 -4.33
N ASN A 54 -2.00 34.55 -3.47
CA ASN A 54 -0.78 35.29 -3.85
C ASN A 54 0.45 34.39 -3.98
N PHE A 55 0.31 33.09 -3.75
CA PHE A 55 1.42 32.14 -3.82
C PHE A 55 1.45 31.46 -5.20
N ASN A 56 2.28 31.97 -6.09
CA ASN A 56 2.38 31.48 -7.48
C ASN A 56 3.33 30.29 -7.58
N THR A 57 2.82 29.14 -8.01
CA THR A 57 3.58 27.89 -8.19
C THR A 57 3.85 27.58 -9.67
N SER A 58 3.62 28.52 -10.59
CA SER A 58 3.74 28.26 -12.05
C SER A 58 5.13 27.83 -12.53
N ASN A 59 6.18 28.15 -11.74
CA ASN A 59 7.57 27.75 -12.04
C ASN A 59 8.03 26.53 -11.22
N VAL A 60 7.14 25.89 -10.47
CA VAL A 60 7.50 24.76 -9.60
C VAL A 60 7.58 23.48 -10.41
N THR A 61 8.73 22.82 -10.35
CA THR A 61 8.96 21.50 -10.99
C THR A 61 8.92 20.34 -9.99
N SER A 62 9.10 20.62 -8.69
CA SER A 62 9.04 19.60 -7.63
C SER A 62 8.31 20.12 -6.40
N MET A 63 7.29 19.35 -5.98
CA MET A 63 6.53 19.56 -4.74
C MET A 63 6.78 18.40 -3.74
N TYR A 64 7.91 17.71 -3.90
CA TYR A 64 8.27 16.58 -3.03
C TYR A 64 8.28 16.98 -1.55
N SER A 65 7.52 16.24 -0.71
CA SER A 65 7.42 16.47 0.75
C SER A 65 6.97 17.89 1.13
N MET A 66 6.23 18.59 0.28
CA MET A 66 5.90 20.01 0.48
C MET A 66 5.18 20.27 1.80
N PHE A 67 4.21 19.39 2.18
CA PHE A 67 3.44 19.47 3.43
C PHE A 67 3.71 18.28 4.36
N LEU A 68 4.87 17.65 4.23
CA LEU A 68 5.23 16.48 5.02
C LEU A 68 5.13 16.76 6.52
N GLY A 69 4.39 15.91 7.26
CA GLY A 69 4.29 15.97 8.72
C GLY A 69 3.36 17.08 9.25
N CYS A 70 2.54 17.72 8.40
CA CYS A 70 1.53 18.67 8.85
C CYS A 70 0.37 17.93 9.53
N SER A 71 0.65 17.26 10.65
CA SER A 71 -0.24 16.27 11.28
C SER A 71 -1.50 16.86 11.91
N LEU A 72 -1.48 18.15 12.30
CA LEU A 72 -2.64 18.86 12.87
C LEU A 72 -3.41 19.68 11.83
N LEU A 73 -2.96 19.69 10.58
CA LEU A 73 -3.63 20.42 9.51
C LEU A 73 -5.00 19.80 9.23
N THR A 74 -6.06 20.59 9.40
CA THR A 74 -7.45 20.14 9.20
C THR A 74 -8.02 20.54 7.85
N SER A 75 -7.50 21.62 7.26
CA SER A 75 -7.87 22.10 5.94
C SER A 75 -6.66 22.70 5.22
N LEU A 76 -6.69 22.63 3.90
CA LEU A 76 -5.62 23.16 3.04
C LEU A 76 -6.23 23.67 1.74
N ASP A 77 -6.15 24.99 1.53
CA ASP A 77 -6.57 25.61 0.27
C ASP A 77 -5.42 25.57 -0.74
N LEU A 78 -5.62 24.83 -1.81
CA LEU A 78 -4.66 24.68 -2.92
C LEU A 78 -5.18 25.30 -4.22
N SER A 79 -6.25 26.10 -4.17
CA SER A 79 -6.92 26.66 -5.35
C SER A 79 -6.02 27.52 -6.24
N SER A 80 -4.99 28.16 -5.64
CA SER A 80 -4.00 28.96 -6.36
C SER A 80 -2.83 28.16 -6.95
N PHE A 81 -2.76 26.82 -6.69
CA PHE A 81 -1.62 26.03 -7.11
C PHE A 81 -1.68 25.69 -8.61
N ASN A 82 -0.66 26.06 -9.35
CA ASN A 82 -0.43 25.61 -10.72
C ASN A 82 0.59 24.47 -10.70
N THR A 83 0.18 23.28 -11.13
CA THR A 83 1.02 22.08 -11.14
C THR A 83 1.41 21.60 -12.54
N ALA A 84 1.16 22.42 -13.58
CA ALA A 84 1.29 22.01 -14.98
C ALA A 84 2.69 21.49 -15.39
N ILE A 85 3.76 21.96 -14.73
CA ILE A 85 5.14 21.54 -15.02
C ILE A 85 5.76 20.70 -13.89
N VAL A 86 4.99 20.34 -12.87
CA VAL A 86 5.47 19.52 -11.74
C VAL A 86 5.73 18.09 -12.21
N THR A 87 6.93 17.59 -11.91
CA THR A 87 7.34 16.21 -12.25
C THR A 87 7.42 15.30 -11.03
N ASN A 88 7.50 15.84 -9.81
CA ASN A 88 7.59 15.07 -8.59
C ASN A 88 6.62 15.60 -7.53
N MET A 89 5.66 14.73 -7.11
CA MET A 89 4.72 14.98 -6.03
C MET A 89 4.87 13.94 -4.89
N GLY A 90 5.98 13.19 -4.90
CA GLY A 90 6.24 12.19 -3.85
C GLY A 90 6.18 12.81 -2.45
N GLN A 91 5.55 12.11 -1.51
CA GLN A 91 5.42 12.51 -0.11
C GLN A 91 4.74 13.88 0.14
N MET A 92 4.05 14.45 -0.87
CA MET A 92 3.55 15.84 -0.78
C MET A 92 2.68 16.06 0.45
N PHE A 93 1.81 15.10 0.81
CA PHE A 93 0.92 15.15 1.98
C PHE A 93 1.23 14.04 3.00
N LEU A 94 2.47 13.56 3.04
CA LEU A 94 2.86 12.47 3.94
C LEU A 94 2.62 12.87 5.40
N ASN A 95 1.85 12.05 6.14
CA ASN A 95 1.46 12.26 7.53
C ASN A 95 0.66 13.56 7.79
N CYS A 96 -0.12 14.05 6.82
CA CYS A 96 -1.16 15.04 7.06
C CYS A 96 -2.39 14.34 7.69
N SER A 97 -2.21 13.82 8.90
CA SER A 97 -3.12 12.83 9.51
C SER A 97 -4.47 13.38 9.95
N SER A 98 -4.61 14.69 10.13
CA SER A 98 -5.87 15.36 10.51
C SER A 98 -6.68 15.90 9.33
N LEU A 99 -6.14 15.88 8.09
CA LEU A 99 -6.90 16.26 6.91
C LEU A 99 -8.05 15.26 6.69
N THR A 100 -9.27 15.77 6.59
CA THR A 100 -10.47 14.96 6.31
C THR A 100 -10.84 14.92 4.83
N SER A 101 -10.44 15.95 4.09
CA SER A 101 -10.61 16.08 2.65
C SER A 101 -9.50 16.93 2.04
N LEU A 102 -9.29 16.80 0.73
CA LEU A 102 -8.40 17.62 -0.07
C LEU A 102 -9.09 17.94 -1.39
N ASP A 103 -9.16 19.20 -1.76
CA ASP A 103 -9.55 19.61 -3.11
C ASP A 103 -8.30 19.65 -4.00
N LEU A 104 -8.24 18.74 -4.96
CA LEU A 104 -7.16 18.60 -5.93
C LEU A 104 -7.67 18.83 -7.37
N SER A 105 -8.86 19.42 -7.53
CA SER A 105 -9.55 19.57 -8.83
C SER A 105 -8.76 20.40 -9.85
N ASN A 106 -7.88 21.31 -9.37
CA ASN A 106 -7.00 22.11 -10.22
C ASN A 106 -5.63 21.46 -10.51
N PHE A 107 -5.35 20.27 -9.96
CA PHE A 107 -4.05 19.62 -10.16
C PHE A 107 -3.93 19.03 -11.58
N ASN A 108 -2.94 19.47 -12.32
CA ASN A 108 -2.52 18.83 -13.57
C ASN A 108 -1.32 17.92 -13.27
N THR A 109 -1.52 16.61 -13.38
CA THR A 109 -0.48 15.62 -13.09
C THR A 109 0.15 15.00 -14.33
N ALA A 110 -0.13 15.53 -15.52
CA ALA A 110 0.32 14.97 -16.81
C ALA A 110 1.85 14.85 -16.97
N ASN A 111 2.62 15.60 -16.17
CA ASN A 111 4.08 15.54 -16.16
C ASN A 111 4.67 14.82 -14.95
N VAL A 112 3.83 14.36 -14.01
CA VAL A 112 4.29 13.72 -12.78
C VAL A 112 4.79 12.30 -13.07
N THR A 113 5.99 12.01 -12.60
CA THR A 113 6.65 10.69 -12.72
C THR A 113 6.73 9.96 -11.38
N ASP A 114 6.66 10.68 -10.26
CA ASP A 114 6.79 10.14 -8.91
C ASP A 114 5.62 10.59 -8.04
N MET A 115 4.82 9.60 -7.57
CA MET A 115 3.73 9.77 -6.60
C MET A 115 3.94 8.90 -5.34
N ASN A 116 5.19 8.46 -5.10
CA ASN A 116 5.56 7.66 -3.94
C ASN A 116 5.10 8.34 -2.65
N ARG A 117 4.36 7.62 -1.79
CA ARG A 117 3.87 8.10 -0.48
C ARG A 117 3.07 9.42 -0.51
N MET A 118 2.45 9.78 -1.65
CA MET A 118 1.81 11.11 -1.79
C MET A 118 0.78 11.39 -0.68
N PHE A 119 -0.02 10.39 -0.31
CA PHE A 119 -1.05 10.49 0.75
C PHE A 119 -0.77 9.58 1.95
N TYR A 120 0.46 9.08 2.08
CA TYR A 120 0.85 8.18 3.18
C TYR A 120 0.48 8.78 4.55
N GLY A 121 -0.23 8.00 5.39
CA GLY A 121 -0.59 8.44 6.74
C GLY A 121 -1.70 9.49 6.80
N GLY A 122 -2.43 9.73 5.70
CA GLY A 122 -3.65 10.54 5.67
C GLY A 122 -4.81 9.83 6.36
N SER A 123 -4.65 9.53 7.65
CA SER A 123 -5.50 8.59 8.40
C SER A 123 -6.93 9.08 8.62
N SER A 124 -7.19 10.37 8.52
CA SER A 124 -8.52 10.97 8.62
C SER A 124 -9.20 11.24 7.28
N LEU A 125 -8.50 11.06 6.15
CA LEU A 125 -9.11 11.22 4.83
C LEU A 125 -10.23 10.19 4.64
N THR A 126 -11.45 10.67 4.41
CA THR A 126 -12.64 9.83 4.20
C THR A 126 -12.93 9.58 2.74
N SER A 127 -12.52 10.51 1.89
CA SER A 127 -12.61 10.46 0.43
C SER A 127 -11.48 11.23 -0.22
N LEU A 128 -11.14 10.87 -1.46
CA LEU A 128 -10.24 11.60 -2.34
C LEU A 128 -10.83 11.56 -3.74
N ASP A 129 -11.03 12.75 -4.34
CA ASP A 129 -11.34 12.86 -5.76
C ASP A 129 -10.03 12.98 -6.54
N LEU A 130 -9.73 11.97 -7.35
CA LEU A 130 -8.54 11.88 -8.19
C LEU A 130 -8.94 11.78 -9.68
N SER A 131 -10.18 12.14 -10.04
CA SER A 131 -10.74 12.00 -11.38
C SER A 131 -9.98 12.79 -12.46
N ASN A 132 -9.29 13.86 -12.06
CA ASN A 132 -8.44 14.68 -12.94
C ASN A 132 -6.98 14.21 -13.03
N PHE A 133 -6.58 13.18 -12.26
CA PHE A 133 -5.19 12.71 -12.26
C PHE A 133 -4.85 11.96 -13.56
N ASN A 134 -3.82 12.41 -14.25
CA ASN A 134 -3.21 11.69 -15.36
C ASN A 134 -1.93 11.01 -14.88
N THR A 135 -1.94 9.69 -14.82
CA THR A 135 -0.81 8.90 -14.28
C THR A 135 0.03 8.22 -15.37
N THR A 136 -0.14 8.60 -16.64
CA THR A 136 0.53 7.96 -17.80
C THR A 136 2.06 7.97 -17.71
N LYS A 137 2.66 8.95 -17.04
CA LYS A 137 4.13 9.04 -16.85
C LYS A 137 4.61 8.52 -15.49
N VAL A 138 3.69 8.12 -14.60
CA VAL A 138 4.06 7.68 -13.25
C VAL A 138 4.80 6.34 -13.30
N THR A 139 5.95 6.28 -12.64
CA THR A 139 6.81 5.08 -12.57
C THR A 139 6.78 4.40 -11.21
N THR A 140 6.39 5.10 -10.17
CA THR A 140 6.22 4.53 -8.83
C THR A 140 4.99 5.10 -8.13
N MET A 141 4.21 4.19 -7.52
CA MET A 141 3.06 4.48 -6.67
C MET A 141 3.22 3.83 -5.29
N SER A 142 4.46 3.39 -4.97
CA SER A 142 4.71 2.68 -3.71
C SER A 142 4.28 3.52 -2.50
N TYR A 143 3.56 2.88 -1.57
CA TYR A 143 3.04 3.50 -0.34
C TYR A 143 2.06 4.66 -0.56
N MET A 144 1.49 4.85 -1.77
CA MET A 144 0.75 6.07 -2.12
C MET A 144 -0.41 6.36 -1.17
N PHE A 145 -1.16 5.32 -0.78
CA PHE A 145 -2.32 5.42 0.13
C PHE A 145 -2.09 4.66 1.45
N GLU A 146 -0.84 4.28 1.76
CA GLU A 146 -0.58 3.53 2.98
C GLU A 146 -1.03 4.31 4.22
N ASN A 147 -1.70 3.61 5.15
CA ASN A 147 -2.28 4.18 6.37
C ASN A 147 -3.41 5.22 6.14
N CYS A 148 -4.05 5.24 4.98
CA CYS A 148 -5.30 5.98 4.76
C CYS A 148 -6.48 5.21 5.38
N LYS A 149 -6.49 5.11 6.71
CA LYS A 149 -7.35 4.19 7.47
C LYS A 149 -8.84 4.48 7.37
N SER A 150 -9.21 5.73 7.10
CA SER A 150 -10.61 6.18 7.05
C SER A 150 -11.21 6.17 5.64
N LEU A 151 -10.40 5.93 4.59
CA LEU A 151 -10.92 5.81 3.23
C LEU A 151 -11.86 4.60 3.13
N THR A 152 -13.12 4.85 2.72
CA THR A 152 -14.13 3.80 2.54
C THR A 152 -14.27 3.33 1.10
N SER A 153 -13.95 4.21 0.16
CA SER A 153 -13.89 3.94 -1.28
C SER A 153 -12.80 4.79 -1.93
N LEU A 154 -12.34 4.37 -3.10
CA LEU A 154 -11.35 5.10 -3.89
C LEU A 154 -11.60 4.78 -5.37
N ASP A 155 -11.91 5.82 -6.17
CA ASP A 155 -12.06 5.70 -7.61
C ASP A 155 -10.70 5.93 -8.28
N LEU A 156 -10.21 4.90 -8.96
CA LEU A 156 -8.96 4.91 -9.71
C LEU A 156 -9.18 4.55 -11.19
N SER A 157 -10.41 4.69 -11.69
CA SER A 157 -10.80 4.28 -13.05
C SER A 157 -10.01 5.01 -14.16
N ASN A 158 -9.50 6.21 -13.86
CA ASN A 158 -8.67 7.01 -14.77
C ASN A 158 -7.16 6.72 -14.66
N PHE A 159 -6.72 5.86 -13.71
CA PHE A 159 -5.30 5.60 -13.50
C PHE A 159 -4.73 4.71 -14.61
N ASN A 160 -3.69 5.17 -15.27
CA ASN A 160 -2.87 4.37 -16.18
C ASN A 160 -1.59 3.95 -15.47
N THR A 161 -1.44 2.65 -15.23
CA THR A 161 -0.30 2.10 -14.51
C THR A 161 0.74 1.41 -15.41
N ALA A 162 0.63 1.56 -16.73
CA ALA A 162 1.49 0.85 -17.70
C ALA A 162 3.00 1.14 -17.56
N ASN A 163 3.38 2.22 -16.89
CA ASN A 163 4.77 2.56 -16.62
C ASN A 163 5.20 2.32 -15.17
N VAL A 164 4.28 1.88 -14.30
CA VAL A 164 4.59 1.65 -12.88
C VAL A 164 5.40 0.37 -12.72
N THR A 165 6.53 0.48 -12.01
CA THR A 165 7.45 -0.64 -11.70
C THR A 165 7.38 -1.08 -10.24
N ASN A 166 6.92 -0.23 -9.36
CA ASN A 166 6.80 -0.52 -7.92
C ASN A 166 5.42 -0.13 -7.39
N MET A 167 4.68 -1.14 -6.88
CA MET A 167 3.37 -0.99 -6.23
C MET A 167 3.39 -1.47 -4.77
N SER A 168 4.60 -1.59 -4.16
CA SER A 168 4.70 -2.04 -2.78
C SER A 168 3.91 -1.13 -1.84
N SER A 169 3.16 -1.75 -0.92
CA SER A 169 2.35 -1.06 0.10
C SER A 169 1.35 -0.02 -0.42
N THR A 170 0.99 -0.02 -1.72
CA THR A 170 0.16 1.04 -2.31
C THR A 170 -1.14 1.27 -1.54
N PHE A 171 -1.82 0.20 -1.09
CA PHE A 171 -3.07 0.26 -0.32
C PHE A 171 -2.91 -0.29 1.10
N SER A 172 -1.68 -0.45 1.57
CA SER A 172 -1.39 -1.02 2.88
C SER A 172 -2.11 -0.23 3.98
N ASN A 173 -2.78 -0.96 4.87
CA ASN A 173 -3.50 -0.42 6.03
C ASN A 173 -4.64 0.59 5.67
N CYS A 174 -5.25 0.45 4.47
CA CYS A 174 -6.53 1.07 4.13
C CYS A 174 -7.66 0.25 4.77
N SER A 175 -7.72 0.27 6.11
CA SER A 175 -8.50 -0.69 6.91
C SER A 175 -10.01 -0.53 6.80
N SER A 176 -10.51 0.62 6.38
CA SER A 176 -11.94 0.89 6.17
C SER A 176 -12.39 0.64 4.72
N LEU A 177 -11.47 0.40 3.78
CA LEU A 177 -11.79 0.19 2.38
C LEU A 177 -12.59 -1.11 2.20
N THR A 178 -13.81 -1.01 1.70
CA THR A 178 -14.72 -2.15 1.55
C THR A 178 -14.69 -2.77 0.16
N THR A 179 -14.46 -1.94 -0.85
CA THR A 179 -14.32 -2.30 -2.26
C THR A 179 -13.18 -1.51 -2.88
N LEU A 180 -12.54 -2.07 -3.89
CA LEU A 180 -11.50 -1.41 -4.66
C LEU A 180 -11.55 -1.91 -6.10
N ASP A 181 -11.87 -1.01 -7.03
CA ASP A 181 -11.81 -1.31 -8.47
C ASP A 181 -10.45 -0.92 -9.02
N ILE A 182 -9.70 -1.91 -9.47
CA ILE A 182 -8.39 -1.80 -10.10
C ILE A 182 -8.35 -2.60 -11.41
N SER A 183 -9.52 -2.81 -12.03
CA SER A 183 -9.67 -3.56 -13.28
C SER A 183 -8.92 -2.93 -14.47
N ASN A 184 -8.60 -1.63 -14.39
CA ASN A 184 -7.80 -0.90 -15.37
C ASN A 184 -6.27 -0.96 -15.14
N PHE A 185 -5.81 -1.56 -14.01
CA PHE A 185 -4.37 -1.59 -13.70
C PHE A 185 -3.61 -2.52 -14.66
N ASN A 186 -2.58 -2.00 -15.28
CA ASN A 186 -1.60 -2.77 -16.04
C ASN A 186 -0.35 -2.99 -15.18
N THR A 187 -0.11 -4.22 -14.77
CA THR A 187 0.99 -4.58 -13.88
C THR A 187 2.19 -5.26 -14.58
N THR A 188 2.23 -5.21 -15.92
CA THR A 188 3.26 -5.91 -16.73
C THR A 188 4.70 -5.51 -16.39
N LYS A 189 4.93 -4.28 -15.93
CA LYS A 189 6.26 -3.78 -15.54
C LYS A 189 6.52 -3.87 -14.04
N VAL A 190 5.53 -4.26 -13.23
CA VAL A 190 5.67 -4.29 -11.77
C VAL A 190 6.59 -5.43 -11.34
N THR A 191 7.57 -5.10 -10.51
CA THR A 191 8.55 -6.06 -9.95
C THR A 191 8.37 -6.29 -8.45
N ASP A 192 7.66 -5.41 -7.77
CA ASP A 192 7.48 -5.45 -6.31
C ASP A 192 6.01 -5.19 -5.94
N MET A 193 5.38 -6.18 -5.28
CA MET A 193 4.02 -6.12 -4.75
C MET A 193 3.98 -6.39 -3.22
N TYR A 194 5.13 -6.23 -2.54
CA TYR A 194 5.24 -6.35 -1.10
C TYR A 194 4.15 -5.53 -0.38
N ASN A 195 3.42 -6.15 0.54
CA ASN A 195 2.38 -5.49 1.34
C ASN A 195 1.27 -4.75 0.54
N MET A 196 1.08 -5.01 -0.75
CA MET A 196 0.19 -4.15 -1.59
C MET A 196 -1.20 -3.95 -0.98
N PHE A 197 -1.80 -4.99 -0.37
CA PHE A 197 -3.10 -4.95 0.31
C PHE A 197 -2.99 -5.34 1.79
N TYR A 198 -1.80 -5.17 2.40
CA TYR A 198 -1.58 -5.48 3.81
C TYR A 198 -2.58 -4.72 4.68
N PHE A 199 -3.25 -5.45 5.60
CA PHE A 199 -4.23 -4.86 6.53
C PHE A 199 -5.43 -4.14 5.88
N CYS A 200 -5.81 -4.49 4.63
CA CYS A 200 -7.10 -4.09 4.05
C CYS A 200 -8.22 -4.92 4.69
N SER A 201 -8.41 -4.73 6.00
CA SER A 201 -9.19 -5.65 6.85
C SER A 201 -10.70 -5.64 6.60
N SER A 202 -11.21 -4.61 5.94
CA SER A 202 -12.64 -4.49 5.57
C SER A 202 -12.95 -4.94 4.15
N LEU A 203 -11.93 -5.18 3.32
CA LEU A 203 -12.09 -5.59 1.92
C LEU A 203 -12.76 -6.97 1.85
N THR A 204 -13.88 -7.06 1.15
CA THR A 204 -14.67 -8.32 1.04
C THR A 204 -14.43 -9.07 -0.25
N THR A 205 -14.15 -8.34 -1.32
CA THR A 205 -13.84 -8.86 -2.66
C THR A 205 -12.70 -8.06 -3.27
N LEU A 206 -11.93 -8.70 -4.14
CA LEU A 206 -10.85 -8.06 -4.88
C LEU A 206 -10.68 -8.80 -6.21
N ASP A 207 -10.89 -8.09 -7.32
CA ASP A 207 -10.66 -8.63 -8.67
C ASP A 207 -9.23 -8.30 -9.11
N LEU A 208 -8.45 -9.34 -9.38
CA LEU A 208 -7.07 -9.27 -9.86
C LEU A 208 -6.93 -9.95 -11.23
N SER A 209 -8.02 -10.17 -11.95
CA SER A 209 -8.02 -10.91 -13.23
C SER A 209 -7.18 -10.27 -14.33
N ASN A 210 -6.90 -8.97 -14.21
CA ASN A 210 -6.05 -8.20 -15.13
C ASN A 210 -4.56 -8.14 -14.71
N PHE A 211 -4.20 -8.69 -13.53
CA PHE A 211 -2.82 -8.60 -13.03
C PHE A 211 -1.88 -9.55 -13.79
N ASN A 212 -0.82 -9.01 -14.33
CA ASN A 212 0.32 -9.77 -14.85
C ASN A 212 1.46 -9.70 -13.83
N THR A 213 1.79 -10.84 -13.22
CA THR A 213 2.81 -10.92 -12.18
C THR A 213 4.13 -11.53 -12.66
N SER A 214 4.32 -11.71 -13.98
CA SER A 214 5.48 -12.39 -14.57
C SER A 214 6.84 -11.73 -14.27
N ASN A 215 6.85 -10.49 -13.82
CA ASN A 215 8.06 -9.77 -13.42
C ASN A 215 8.19 -9.59 -11.90
N VAL A 216 7.19 -10.01 -11.11
CA VAL A 216 7.18 -9.81 -9.66
C VAL A 216 8.15 -10.77 -8.98
N THR A 217 8.99 -10.26 -8.09
CA THR A 217 9.97 -11.02 -7.31
C THR A 217 9.61 -11.11 -5.82
N ASP A 218 8.84 -10.17 -5.31
CA ASP A 218 8.39 -10.14 -3.91
C ASP A 218 6.85 -9.98 -3.84
N MET A 219 6.19 -10.99 -3.25
CA MET A 219 4.76 -11.00 -2.92
C MET A 219 4.54 -11.14 -1.42
N SER A 220 5.57 -10.92 -0.61
CA SER A 220 5.46 -11.10 0.83
C SER A 220 4.40 -10.17 1.42
N SER A 221 3.59 -10.72 2.30
CA SER A 221 2.49 -10.07 3.00
C SER A 221 1.43 -9.39 2.10
N MET A 222 1.35 -9.73 0.81
CA MET A 222 0.48 -9.04 -0.16
C MET A 222 -0.98 -8.95 0.30
N PHE A 223 -1.52 -10.01 0.92
CA PHE A 223 -2.88 -10.07 1.45
C PHE A 223 -2.94 -10.27 2.97
N ASN A 224 -1.83 -10.04 3.67
CA ASN A 224 -1.77 -10.24 5.12
C ASN A 224 -2.80 -9.36 5.85
N ASN A 225 -3.57 -9.96 6.76
CA ASN A 225 -4.65 -9.29 7.49
C ASN A 225 -5.83 -8.77 6.61
N CYS A 226 -6.06 -9.33 5.42
CA CYS A 226 -7.31 -9.14 4.68
C CYS A 226 -8.42 -10.00 5.30
N ARG A 227 -8.86 -9.62 6.51
CA ARG A 227 -9.65 -10.47 7.42
C ARG A 227 -11.03 -10.85 6.89
N LYS A 228 -11.66 -9.96 6.08
CA LYS A 228 -13.02 -10.17 5.54
C LYS A 228 -13.02 -10.74 4.13
N LEU A 229 -11.86 -10.91 3.50
CA LEU A 229 -11.75 -11.43 2.15
C LEU A 229 -12.13 -12.91 2.13
N LYS A 230 -13.14 -13.28 1.31
CA LYS A 230 -13.71 -14.63 1.28
C LYS A 230 -13.06 -15.53 0.24
N SER A 231 -12.69 -14.96 -0.88
CA SER A 231 -12.06 -15.66 -2.00
C SER A 231 -11.10 -14.75 -2.75
N LEU A 232 -10.14 -15.34 -3.43
CA LEU A 232 -9.20 -14.69 -4.35
C LEU A 232 -9.09 -15.54 -5.61
N ASN A 233 -9.26 -14.93 -6.78
CA ASN A 233 -8.91 -15.55 -8.04
C ASN A 233 -7.48 -15.16 -8.40
N LEU A 234 -6.56 -16.13 -8.35
CA LEU A 234 -5.13 -15.96 -8.65
C LEU A 234 -4.71 -16.79 -9.87
N SER A 235 -5.66 -17.27 -10.69
CA SER A 235 -5.41 -18.17 -11.83
C SER A 235 -4.48 -17.58 -12.91
N ASN A 236 -4.40 -16.24 -12.97
CA ASN A 236 -3.51 -15.52 -13.89
C ASN A 236 -2.12 -15.17 -13.28
N PHE A 237 -1.90 -15.49 -12.00
CA PHE A 237 -0.61 -15.19 -11.36
C PHE A 237 0.49 -16.10 -11.90
N ASN A 238 1.56 -15.50 -12.37
CA ASN A 238 2.80 -16.17 -12.71
C ASN A 238 3.82 -15.91 -11.59
N THR A 239 4.22 -16.95 -10.88
CA THR A 239 5.13 -16.86 -9.74
C THR A 239 6.55 -17.35 -10.02
N THR A 240 6.90 -17.59 -11.29
CA THR A 240 8.20 -18.14 -11.69
C THR A 240 9.41 -17.33 -11.23
N LYS A 241 9.27 -16.02 -11.05
CA LYS A 241 10.35 -15.14 -10.53
C LYS A 241 10.24 -14.83 -9.05
N VAL A 242 9.17 -15.27 -8.38
CA VAL A 242 8.94 -14.94 -6.97
C VAL A 242 9.90 -15.70 -6.08
N THR A 243 10.57 -14.98 -5.18
CA THR A 243 11.51 -15.55 -4.19
C THR A 243 10.98 -15.48 -2.77
N ASP A 244 10.05 -14.56 -2.49
CA ASP A 244 9.52 -14.29 -1.15
C ASP A 244 7.98 -14.31 -1.15
N MET A 245 7.39 -15.26 -0.41
CA MET A 245 5.95 -15.39 -0.17
C MET A 245 5.62 -15.37 1.33
N ARG A 246 6.52 -14.84 2.17
CA ARG A 246 6.28 -14.78 3.62
C ARG A 246 4.99 -14.05 3.92
N SER A 247 4.19 -14.61 4.82
CA SER A 247 2.95 -14.02 5.31
C SER A 247 1.93 -13.65 4.22
N MET A 248 2.03 -14.17 2.99
CA MET A 248 1.22 -13.73 1.84
C MET A 248 -0.28 -13.75 2.14
N PHE A 249 -0.78 -14.80 2.82
CA PHE A 249 -2.18 -14.96 3.22
C PHE A 249 -2.40 -14.94 4.73
N SER A 250 -1.40 -14.53 5.48
CA SER A 250 -1.44 -14.51 6.95
C SER A 250 -2.65 -13.73 7.46
N TYR A 251 -3.38 -14.28 8.46
CA TYR A 251 -4.59 -13.66 9.03
C TYR A 251 -5.73 -13.37 8.03
N CYS A 252 -5.81 -14.10 6.91
CA CYS A 252 -7.00 -14.11 6.05
C CYS A 252 -8.09 -14.95 6.71
N LEU A 253 -8.74 -14.38 7.73
CA LEU A 253 -9.60 -15.12 8.66
C LEU A 253 -10.87 -15.68 8.02
N SER A 254 -11.34 -15.08 6.92
CA SER A 254 -12.59 -15.47 6.22
C SER A 254 -12.35 -16.21 4.91
N LEU A 255 -11.09 -16.41 4.52
CA LEU A 255 -10.75 -17.04 3.25
C LEU A 255 -11.10 -18.53 3.29
N THR A 256 -12.01 -18.96 2.39
CA THR A 256 -12.53 -20.34 2.38
C THR A 256 -11.92 -21.19 1.27
N SER A 257 -11.54 -20.59 0.16
CA SER A 257 -10.92 -21.31 -0.96
C SER A 257 -9.80 -20.51 -1.58
N LEU A 258 -8.76 -21.19 -2.00
CA LEU A 258 -7.60 -20.60 -2.64
C LEU A 258 -6.98 -21.61 -3.61
N ASP A 259 -7.12 -21.35 -4.91
CA ASP A 259 -6.46 -22.16 -5.93
C ASP A 259 -5.06 -21.60 -6.19
N LEU A 260 -4.06 -22.42 -5.88
CA LEU A 260 -2.64 -22.14 -6.09
C LEU A 260 -2.00 -23.15 -7.07
N SER A 261 -2.81 -23.84 -7.87
CA SER A 261 -2.33 -24.88 -8.79
C SER A 261 -1.35 -24.34 -9.84
N ASN A 262 -1.47 -23.06 -10.20
CA ASN A 262 -0.58 -22.35 -11.13
C ASN A 262 0.68 -21.76 -10.45
N PHE A 263 0.80 -21.86 -9.11
CA PHE A 263 1.97 -21.30 -8.42
C PHE A 263 3.21 -22.16 -8.67
N ASP A 264 4.19 -21.58 -9.33
CA ASP A 264 5.53 -22.14 -9.41
C ASP A 264 6.37 -21.68 -8.21
N THR A 265 6.76 -22.62 -7.36
CA THR A 265 7.57 -22.35 -6.17
C THR A 265 9.05 -22.67 -6.36
N THR A 266 9.51 -22.91 -7.59
CA THR A 266 10.89 -23.32 -7.91
C THR A 266 11.93 -22.31 -7.39
N ASN A 267 11.63 -21.03 -7.42
CA ASN A 267 12.52 -19.96 -6.96
C ASN A 267 12.18 -19.43 -5.56
N VAL A 268 11.09 -19.91 -4.94
CA VAL A 268 10.65 -19.43 -3.63
C VAL A 268 11.56 -19.99 -2.54
N VAL A 269 12.19 -19.10 -1.77
CA VAL A 269 13.08 -19.46 -0.65
C VAL A 269 12.50 -19.11 0.73
N LYS A 270 11.47 -18.26 0.79
CA LYS A 270 10.87 -17.78 2.04
C LYS A 270 9.35 -17.94 2.00
N THR A 271 8.80 -18.72 2.95
CA THR A 271 7.36 -19.03 3.06
C THR A 271 6.85 -18.90 4.50
N SER A 272 7.66 -18.37 5.43
CA SER A 272 7.27 -18.30 6.84
C SER A 272 5.93 -17.57 7.02
N ARG A 273 5.10 -18.08 7.92
CA ARG A 273 3.79 -17.52 8.27
C ARG A 273 2.81 -17.40 7.07
N MET A 274 3.05 -18.08 5.94
CA MET A 274 2.26 -17.88 4.71
C MET A 274 0.76 -18.08 4.93
N PHE A 275 0.36 -19.08 5.74
CA PHE A 275 -1.03 -19.40 6.05
C PHE A 275 -1.38 -19.28 7.54
N ILE A 276 -0.55 -18.59 8.34
CA ILE A 276 -0.84 -18.46 9.77
C ILE A 276 -2.22 -17.85 9.99
N ASN A 277 -3.05 -18.48 10.82
CA ASN A 277 -4.42 -18.06 11.14
C ASN A 277 -5.39 -18.00 9.93
N CYS A 278 -5.12 -18.78 8.87
CA CYS A 278 -6.09 -19.01 7.79
C CYS A 278 -7.04 -20.15 8.20
N TYR A 279 -8.03 -19.85 9.02
CA TYR A 279 -8.82 -20.87 9.74
C TYR A 279 -9.69 -21.76 8.86
N TYR A 280 -10.26 -21.22 7.77
CA TYR A 280 -11.27 -21.88 6.93
C TYR A 280 -10.74 -22.34 5.58
N VAL A 281 -9.49 -22.08 5.26
CA VAL A 281 -8.97 -22.22 3.90
C VAL A 281 -8.92 -23.66 3.43
N VAL A 282 -9.39 -23.88 2.20
CA VAL A 282 -9.11 -25.08 1.39
C VAL A 282 -8.12 -24.67 0.31
N ALA A 283 -6.94 -25.28 0.30
CA ALA A 283 -5.89 -24.96 -0.65
C ALA A 283 -5.03 -26.18 -0.98
N THR A 284 -4.44 -26.17 -2.17
CA THR A 284 -3.35 -27.10 -2.53
C THR A 284 -2.16 -26.28 -3.01
N ILE A 285 -0.99 -26.51 -2.43
CA ILE A 285 0.26 -25.85 -2.83
C ILE A 285 1.32 -26.94 -3.12
N THR A 286 2.17 -26.70 -4.11
CA THR A 286 3.30 -27.55 -4.43
C THR A 286 4.61 -26.89 -4.05
N ILE A 287 5.46 -27.57 -3.29
CA ILE A 287 6.80 -27.10 -2.93
C ILE A 287 7.81 -27.76 -3.87
N ARG A 288 8.47 -26.94 -4.69
CA ARG A 288 9.43 -27.38 -5.72
C ARG A 288 10.88 -27.05 -5.37
N ASN A 289 11.12 -26.04 -4.54
CA ASN A 289 12.48 -25.60 -4.17
C ASN A 289 12.99 -26.32 -2.92
N SER A 290 14.08 -27.08 -3.08
CA SER A 290 14.76 -27.73 -1.95
C SER A 290 15.58 -26.76 -1.07
N ASN A 291 15.78 -25.52 -1.51
CA ASN A 291 16.53 -24.51 -0.77
C ASN A 291 15.63 -23.56 0.06
N VAL A 292 14.34 -23.91 0.25
CA VAL A 292 13.49 -23.14 1.16
C VAL A 292 14.08 -23.20 2.56
N ASN A 293 14.47 -22.04 3.07
CA ASN A 293 15.18 -21.92 4.34
C ASN A 293 14.43 -21.13 5.42
N ASN A 294 13.32 -20.49 5.05
CA ASN A 294 12.48 -19.74 5.97
C ASN A 294 11.00 -20.12 5.80
N TYR A 295 10.54 -21.08 6.63
CA TYR A 295 9.16 -21.58 6.65
C TYR A 295 8.54 -21.62 8.05
N SER A 296 9.13 -20.89 9.03
CA SER A 296 8.67 -20.89 10.43
C SER A 296 7.18 -20.48 10.53
N SER A 297 6.42 -21.23 11.34
CA SER A 297 4.98 -20.98 11.56
C SER A 297 4.13 -20.94 10.26
N MET A 298 4.59 -21.56 9.17
CA MET A 298 3.91 -21.48 7.88
C MET A 298 2.43 -21.87 7.97
N PHE A 299 2.09 -22.88 8.77
CA PHE A 299 0.74 -23.42 8.93
C PHE A 299 0.17 -23.30 10.35
N SER A 300 0.74 -22.45 11.20
CA SER A 300 0.24 -22.27 12.56
C SER A 300 -1.23 -21.80 12.54
N ASN A 301 -2.13 -22.53 13.19
CA ASN A 301 -3.59 -22.30 13.19
C ASN A 301 -4.21 -22.25 11.77
N ALA A 302 -3.62 -22.88 10.78
CA ALA A 302 -4.20 -22.96 9.43
C ALA A 302 -5.19 -24.13 9.34
N ALA A 303 -6.29 -23.95 8.59
CA ALA A 303 -7.28 -24.99 8.32
C ALA A 303 -7.75 -25.75 9.57
N ILE A 304 -8.22 -25.02 10.59
CA ILE A 304 -8.61 -25.59 11.88
C ILE A 304 -10.09 -25.88 11.99
N TYR A 305 -10.94 -25.31 11.13
CA TYR A 305 -12.39 -25.51 11.17
C TYR A 305 -12.85 -26.62 10.23
N SER A 306 -14.06 -27.12 10.47
CA SER A 306 -14.67 -28.20 9.69
C SER A 306 -14.73 -27.83 8.19
N GLY A 307 -14.31 -28.76 7.34
CA GLY A 307 -14.23 -28.56 5.88
C GLY A 307 -12.95 -27.89 5.38
N ALA A 308 -12.19 -27.23 6.24
CA ALA A 308 -10.91 -26.65 5.86
C ALA A 308 -9.81 -27.73 5.69
N LYS A 309 -8.94 -27.57 4.68
CA LYS A 309 -7.83 -28.48 4.43
C LYS A 309 -6.75 -27.84 3.58
N ILE A 310 -5.50 -27.98 3.96
CA ILE A 310 -4.37 -27.65 3.09
C ILE A 310 -3.63 -28.93 2.71
N ILE A 311 -3.44 -29.13 1.40
CA ILE A 311 -2.65 -30.23 0.82
C ILE A 311 -1.33 -29.64 0.33
N VAL A 312 -0.21 -30.23 0.77
CA VAL A 312 1.13 -29.80 0.39
C VAL A 312 1.77 -30.87 -0.47
N ASN A 313 1.74 -30.67 -1.78
CA ASN A 313 2.46 -31.54 -2.74
C ASN A 313 3.96 -31.23 -2.76
N TYR A 314 4.74 -32.16 -3.24
CA TYR A 314 6.21 -32.10 -3.19
C TYR A 314 6.85 -32.76 -4.40
N THR A 315 8.12 -32.46 -4.65
CA THR A 315 8.99 -33.18 -5.60
C THR A 315 9.87 -34.17 -4.83
N SER A 316 10.53 -35.11 -5.52
CA SER A 316 11.39 -36.12 -4.88
C SER A 316 12.42 -35.51 -3.91
N ASN A 317 12.97 -34.33 -4.25
CA ASN A 317 14.02 -33.66 -3.47
C ASN A 317 13.46 -32.70 -2.40
N THR A 318 12.13 -32.49 -2.30
CA THR A 318 11.51 -31.58 -1.32
C THR A 318 10.68 -32.28 -0.23
N SER A 319 10.63 -33.64 -0.27
CA SER A 319 9.83 -34.45 0.66
C SER A 319 10.12 -34.12 2.15
N SER A 320 11.39 -34.09 2.53
CA SER A 320 11.83 -33.83 3.91
C SER A 320 11.53 -32.37 4.37
N ILE A 321 11.70 -31.40 3.44
CA ILE A 321 11.37 -29.99 3.72
C ILE A 321 9.87 -29.85 3.93
N VAL A 322 9.03 -30.50 3.15
CA VAL A 322 7.58 -30.49 3.30
C VAL A 322 7.15 -31.08 4.66
N ASP A 323 7.79 -32.18 5.11
CA ASP A 323 7.53 -32.73 6.44
C ASP A 323 7.82 -31.70 7.53
N ASN A 324 8.94 -30.99 7.44
CA ASN A 324 9.30 -29.94 8.40
C ASN A 324 8.34 -28.72 8.32
N MET A 325 7.88 -28.33 7.13
CA MET A 325 6.88 -27.29 6.95
C MET A 325 5.55 -27.67 7.62
N ILE A 326 5.08 -28.90 7.38
CA ILE A 326 3.84 -29.42 7.98
C ILE A 326 3.95 -29.50 9.50
N ALA A 327 5.12 -29.80 10.04
CA ALA A 327 5.36 -29.83 11.48
C ALA A 327 5.16 -28.43 12.16
N THR A 328 5.12 -27.34 11.37
CA THR A 328 4.81 -25.99 11.92
C THR A 328 3.31 -25.77 12.20
N LYS A 329 2.45 -26.72 11.84
CA LYS A 329 1.00 -26.64 12.09
C LYS A 329 0.65 -26.80 13.57
N SER A 330 -0.48 -26.22 13.97
CA SER A 330 -1.08 -26.48 15.27
C SER A 330 -1.71 -27.89 15.31
N SER A 331 -1.88 -28.48 16.50
CA SER A 331 -2.39 -29.86 16.66
C SER A 331 -3.76 -30.09 16.03
N ASN A 332 -4.62 -29.04 16.01
CA ASN A 332 -5.96 -29.08 15.42
C ASN A 332 -6.00 -28.68 13.93
N SER A 333 -4.87 -28.39 13.30
CA SER A 333 -4.80 -27.99 11.89
C SER A 333 -4.88 -29.19 10.95
N ASN A 334 -5.76 -29.10 9.93
CA ASN A 334 -5.89 -30.09 8.87
C ASN A 334 -4.96 -29.75 7.68
N VAL A 335 -3.66 -29.83 7.94
CA VAL A 335 -2.62 -29.70 6.91
C VAL A 335 -1.97 -31.04 6.70
N VAL A 336 -1.97 -31.53 5.47
CA VAL A 336 -1.53 -32.89 5.13
C VAL A 336 -0.51 -32.88 3.99
N LYS A 337 0.38 -33.84 4.01
CA LYS A 337 1.27 -34.13 2.87
C LYS A 337 0.43 -34.71 1.74
N GLY A 338 0.59 -34.15 0.55
CA GLY A 338 -0.09 -34.58 -0.65
C GLY A 338 0.75 -35.57 -1.51
N ASN A 339 0.63 -35.42 -2.82
CA ASN A 339 1.28 -36.29 -3.76
C ASN A 339 2.69 -35.81 -4.11
N GLN A 340 3.56 -36.76 -4.42
CA GLN A 340 4.79 -36.49 -5.15
C GLN A 340 4.45 -36.25 -6.61
N ILE A 341 4.96 -35.17 -7.17
CA ILE A 341 4.75 -34.79 -8.58
C ILE A 341 6.06 -34.67 -9.32
#